data_196adf33c1e51e0fa1f3dacf244fdda8
#
_entry.id   196adf33c1e51e0fa1f3dacf244fdda8
#
_cell.length_a   1.000
_cell.length_b   1.000
_cell.length_c   1.000
_cell.angle_alpha   90.00
_cell.angle_beta   90.00
_cell.angle_gamma   90.00
#
_symmetry.space_group_name_H-M   'P 1'
#
loop_
_entity.id
_entity.type
_entity.pdbx_description
1 polymer ?
#
loop_
_entity_poly.entity_id
_entity_poly.type
_entity_poly.pdbx_seq_one_letter_code
_entity_poly.pdbx_strand_id
1 'polypeptide(L)'
;MPKGGIPDRFTFAPMLAVDIGNTHTVVGLFSDGTLQRKWRLTTRPAATSDEIEMRVRQLMDVGRFPVSRLRAAAIATVVPALDRSWHKGLERVVPTGDVRSLNHRNCGIALDYANPVQIGPDRLANALGLESKGISDAVVIDLGTATTFDVVRGGTYLGGAIAPGIETGMLALVGRTARLPQVAIEVPERATGRTTEAALHSGLLLGHIGMMEHLVARIRLEEGIPNAKVIATGGWSVVLRGLTRIVDAYCPDLTLEGLDWFVRTRPVSEM
;
A
#
# COMPACT_ATOMS: atom_id res chain seq x y z
N MET A 1 -20.74 24.07 13.17
CA MET A 1 -19.71 23.10 12.81
C MET A 1 -18.38 23.84 12.73
N PRO A 2 -17.44 23.70 13.65
CA PRO A 2 -16.15 24.36 13.54
C PRO A 2 -15.34 23.65 12.45
N LYS A 3 -14.93 24.40 11.41
CA LYS A 3 -13.91 23.99 10.47
C LYS A 3 -12.61 23.89 11.26
N GLY A 4 -12.18 22.67 11.59
CA GLY A 4 -10.85 22.42 12.15
C GLY A 4 -9.81 22.82 11.12
N GLY A 5 -9.21 24.00 11.31
CA GLY A 5 -8.08 24.46 10.53
C GLY A 5 -6.90 23.54 10.81
N ILE A 6 -6.26 23.04 9.76
CA ILE A 6 -5.02 22.29 9.80
C ILE A 6 -3.95 23.16 10.52
N PRO A 7 -3.27 22.66 11.56
CA PRO A 7 -2.27 23.45 12.27
C PRO A 7 -1.09 23.79 11.36
N ASP A 8 -0.80 25.07 11.22
CA ASP A 8 0.18 25.68 10.29
C ASP A 8 1.65 25.23 10.47
N ARG A 9 1.99 24.45 11.48
CA ARG A 9 3.40 24.18 11.85
C ARG A 9 4.02 22.90 11.27
N PHE A 10 3.23 21.97 10.71
CA PHE A 10 3.74 20.70 10.17
C PHE A 10 3.31 20.41 8.73
N THR A 11 2.63 21.33 8.09
CA THR A 11 1.91 21.12 6.83
C THR A 11 2.81 20.74 5.64
N PHE A 12 4.12 21.04 5.70
CA PHE A 12 5.02 20.85 4.56
C PHE A 12 6.42 20.30 4.92
N ALA A 13 6.59 19.78 6.12
CA ALA A 13 7.88 19.28 6.57
C ALA A 13 8.29 18.01 5.81
N PRO A 14 9.56 17.87 5.36
CA PRO A 14 10.03 16.67 4.70
C PRO A 14 9.95 15.44 5.62
N MET A 15 9.41 14.33 5.07
CA MET A 15 9.23 13.09 5.83
C MET A 15 9.51 11.84 4.98
N LEU A 16 9.73 10.73 5.68
CA LEU A 16 9.82 9.40 5.07
C LEU A 16 8.54 8.60 5.34
N ALA A 17 7.92 8.10 4.28
CA ALA A 17 6.86 7.09 4.34
C ALA A 17 7.49 5.72 4.04
N VAL A 18 7.29 4.74 4.92
CA VAL A 18 7.89 3.41 4.77
C VAL A 18 6.78 2.36 4.83
N ASP A 19 6.58 1.69 3.72
CA ASP A 19 5.67 0.55 3.61
C ASP A 19 6.47 -0.76 3.57
N ILE A 20 6.30 -1.61 4.57
CA ILE A 20 7.07 -2.85 4.77
C ILE A 20 6.16 -4.04 4.51
N GLY A 21 6.16 -4.50 3.26
CA GLY A 21 5.51 -5.73 2.82
C GLY A 21 6.39 -6.96 3.06
N ASN A 22 5.81 -8.15 2.86
CA ASN A 22 6.54 -9.42 3.02
C ASN A 22 7.68 -9.60 2.00
N THR A 23 7.52 -9.12 0.78
CA THR A 23 8.50 -9.28 -0.31
C THR A 23 9.35 -8.03 -0.50
N HIS A 24 8.70 -6.86 -0.48
CA HIS A 24 9.33 -5.58 -0.74
C HIS A 24 9.02 -4.57 0.35
N THR A 25 10.00 -3.73 0.63
CA THR A 25 9.85 -2.52 1.44
C THR A 25 9.96 -1.32 0.51
N VAL A 26 8.98 -0.43 0.55
CA VAL A 26 8.97 0.80 -0.26
C VAL A 26 9.19 1.99 0.65
N VAL A 27 10.16 2.83 0.29
CA VAL A 27 10.49 4.06 1.02
C VAL A 27 10.18 5.24 0.11
N GLY A 28 9.30 6.13 0.56
CA GLY A 28 8.96 7.38 -0.10
C GLY A 28 9.52 8.59 0.66
N LEU A 29 10.18 9.49 -0.04
CA LEU A 29 10.56 10.82 0.48
C LEU A 29 9.51 11.83 0.03
N PHE A 30 8.84 12.43 1.00
CA PHE A 30 7.90 13.52 0.78
C PHE A 30 8.49 14.87 1.18
N SER A 31 8.19 15.90 0.40
CA SER A 31 8.42 17.29 0.74
C SER A 31 7.25 18.11 0.21
N ASP A 32 6.75 19.01 1.03
CA ASP A 32 5.61 19.85 0.69
C ASP A 32 4.36 19.02 0.25
N GLY A 33 4.16 17.85 0.89
CA GLY A 33 3.06 16.95 0.59
C GLY A 33 3.15 16.24 -0.76
N THR A 34 4.30 16.34 -1.42
CA THR A 34 4.54 15.73 -2.73
C THR A 34 5.62 14.67 -2.62
N LEU A 35 5.37 13.52 -3.22
CA LEU A 35 6.36 12.44 -3.32
C LEU A 35 7.50 12.89 -4.25
N GLN A 36 8.67 13.10 -3.68
CA GLN A 36 9.88 13.56 -4.40
C GLN A 36 10.64 12.37 -5.01
N ARG A 37 10.75 11.28 -4.23
CA ARG A 37 11.46 10.07 -4.62
C ARG A 37 10.83 8.84 -3.97
N LYS A 38 10.98 7.72 -4.66
CA LYS A 38 10.55 6.41 -4.18
C LYS A 38 11.64 5.39 -4.46
N TRP A 39 11.92 4.55 -3.47
CA TRP A 39 12.83 3.41 -3.59
C TRP A 39 12.12 2.13 -3.18
N ARG A 40 12.37 1.06 -3.92
CA ARG A 40 11.90 -0.28 -3.61
C ARG A 40 13.09 -1.14 -3.19
N LEU A 41 13.00 -1.74 -2.03
CA LEU A 41 14.00 -2.63 -1.45
C LEU A 41 13.42 -4.02 -1.29
N THR A 42 14.25 -5.06 -1.33
CA THR A 42 13.84 -6.39 -0.88
C THR A 42 13.67 -6.37 0.64
N THR A 43 12.55 -6.87 1.13
CA THR A 43 12.34 -7.02 2.57
C THR A 43 13.26 -8.11 3.11
N ARG A 44 14.00 -7.77 4.18
CA ARG A 44 14.90 -8.69 4.88
C ARG A 44 14.39 -8.88 6.31
N PRO A 45 13.74 -10.00 6.64
CA PRO A 45 13.11 -10.19 7.96
C PRO A 45 14.06 -10.13 9.16
N ALA A 46 15.35 -10.38 8.93
CA ALA A 46 16.40 -10.33 9.96
C ALA A 46 17.19 -8.99 9.98
N ALA A 47 16.71 -7.94 9.27
CA ALA A 47 17.43 -6.67 9.24
C ALA A 47 17.48 -6.03 10.64
N THR A 48 18.67 -5.62 11.04
CA THR A 48 18.92 -4.91 12.30
C THR A 48 18.64 -3.41 12.17
N SER A 49 18.46 -2.73 13.30
CA SER A 49 18.29 -1.27 13.30
C SER A 49 19.49 -0.53 12.71
N ASP A 50 20.71 -1.07 12.87
CA ASP A 50 21.93 -0.46 12.34
C ASP A 50 22.01 -0.59 10.81
N GLU A 51 21.63 -1.76 10.26
CA GLU A 51 21.53 -1.95 8.81
C GLU A 51 20.47 -1.05 8.19
N ILE A 52 19.34 -0.86 8.88
CA ILE A 52 18.26 0.02 8.42
C ILE A 52 18.72 1.48 8.41
N GLU A 53 19.36 1.95 9.50
CA GLU A 53 19.93 3.30 9.56
C GLU A 53 20.90 3.55 8.41
N MET A 54 21.89 2.66 8.23
CA MET A 54 22.87 2.77 7.15
C MET A 54 22.19 2.84 5.77
N ARG A 55 21.22 1.98 5.55
CA ARG A 55 20.48 1.91 4.27
C ARG A 55 19.67 3.17 4.03
N VAL A 56 18.95 3.67 5.02
CA VAL A 56 18.15 4.90 4.87
C VAL A 56 19.06 6.10 4.62
N ARG A 57 20.20 6.23 5.33
CA ARG A 57 21.19 7.28 5.05
C ARG A 57 21.70 7.19 3.61
N GLN A 58 22.02 5.99 3.14
CA GLN A 58 22.43 5.76 1.74
C GLN A 58 21.34 6.18 0.73
N LEU A 59 20.06 5.88 0.99
CA LEU A 59 18.96 6.33 0.14
C LEU A 59 18.87 7.86 0.09
N MET A 60 19.06 8.52 1.22
CA MET A 60 19.07 9.99 1.30
C MET A 60 20.23 10.58 0.50
N ASP A 61 21.42 9.99 0.60
CA ASP A 61 22.60 10.42 -0.16
C ASP A 61 22.39 10.25 -1.68
N VAL A 62 21.92 9.08 -2.12
CA VAL A 62 21.53 8.83 -3.53
C VAL A 62 20.43 9.80 -3.97
N GLY A 63 19.50 10.10 -3.08
CA GLY A 63 18.44 11.08 -3.28
C GLY A 63 18.93 12.53 -3.32
N ARG A 64 20.17 12.80 -2.93
CA ARG A 64 20.73 14.12 -2.71
C ARG A 64 19.89 14.96 -1.75
N PHE A 65 19.35 14.31 -0.73
CA PHE A 65 18.51 14.95 0.27
C PHE A 65 19.20 14.89 1.65
N PRO A 66 19.52 16.02 2.27
CA PRO A 66 20.21 16.03 3.56
C PRO A 66 19.30 15.53 4.68
N VAL A 67 19.74 14.51 5.42
CA VAL A 67 19.02 13.90 6.55
C VAL A 67 18.60 14.94 7.59
N SER A 68 19.41 15.99 7.79
CA SER A 68 19.13 17.09 8.74
C SER A 68 17.82 17.84 8.45
N ARG A 69 17.27 17.71 7.24
CA ARG A 69 15.99 18.32 6.85
C ARG A 69 14.78 17.46 7.16
N LEU A 70 14.96 16.15 7.41
CA LEU A 70 13.84 15.28 7.77
C LEU A 70 13.22 15.74 9.10
N ARG A 71 11.91 15.63 9.21
CA ARG A 71 11.16 16.00 10.40
C ARG A 71 10.31 14.89 10.97
N ALA A 72 9.94 13.91 10.16
CA ALA A 72 9.15 12.76 10.61
C ALA A 72 9.40 11.53 9.75
N ALA A 73 8.98 10.37 10.24
CA ALA A 73 8.79 9.17 9.45
C ALA A 73 7.51 8.44 9.88
N ALA A 74 6.84 7.82 8.91
CA ALA A 74 5.71 6.92 9.17
C ALA A 74 6.01 5.53 8.64
N ILE A 75 5.57 4.51 9.37
CA ILE A 75 5.77 3.11 9.06
C ILE A 75 4.40 2.43 8.96
N ALA A 76 4.14 1.74 7.84
CA ALA A 76 3.16 0.67 7.76
C ALA A 76 3.92 -0.66 7.60
N THR A 77 3.67 -1.64 8.45
CA THR A 77 4.34 -2.93 8.35
C THR A 77 3.41 -4.09 8.55
N VAL A 78 3.46 -5.06 7.63
CA VAL A 78 2.83 -6.38 7.77
C VAL A 78 3.82 -7.47 8.19
N VAL A 79 5.04 -7.07 8.60
CA VAL A 79 6.10 -7.95 9.10
C VAL A 79 6.44 -7.54 10.53
N PRO A 80 5.75 -8.09 11.56
CA PRO A 80 5.87 -7.63 12.94
C PRO A 80 7.30 -7.65 13.49
N ALA A 81 8.12 -8.61 13.05
CA ALA A 81 9.52 -8.71 13.47
C ALA A 81 10.38 -7.50 13.06
N LEU A 82 9.97 -6.76 12.02
CA LEU A 82 10.70 -5.61 11.49
C LEU A 82 10.25 -4.28 12.10
N ASP A 83 9.09 -4.19 12.71
CA ASP A 83 8.55 -2.92 13.22
C ASP A 83 9.54 -2.22 14.15
N ARG A 84 9.98 -2.92 15.19
CA ARG A 84 10.95 -2.38 16.17
C ARG A 84 12.29 -1.99 15.53
N SER A 85 12.79 -2.79 14.59
CA SER A 85 14.08 -2.51 13.94
C SER A 85 14.01 -1.28 13.05
N TRP A 86 12.93 -1.14 12.27
CA TRP A 86 12.70 0.04 11.42
C TRP A 86 12.46 1.29 12.27
N HIS A 87 11.65 1.18 13.32
CA HIS A 87 11.40 2.31 14.22
C HIS A 87 12.71 2.85 14.80
N LYS A 88 13.52 1.99 15.43
CA LYS A 88 14.81 2.38 15.99
C LYS A 88 15.81 2.90 14.95
N GLY A 89 15.86 2.28 13.77
CA GLY A 89 16.75 2.73 12.70
C GLY A 89 16.36 4.13 12.21
N LEU A 90 15.07 4.40 12.06
CA LEU A 90 14.56 5.70 11.64
C LEU A 90 14.69 6.78 12.70
N GLU A 91 14.52 6.46 14.00
CA GLU A 91 14.76 7.40 15.12
C GLU A 91 16.17 8.00 15.09
N ARG A 92 17.17 7.23 14.64
CA ARG A 92 18.55 7.70 14.51
C ARG A 92 18.80 8.52 13.25
N VAL A 93 17.90 8.42 12.27
CA VAL A 93 17.99 9.15 11.00
C VAL A 93 17.18 10.44 11.03
N VAL A 94 16.01 10.42 11.66
CA VAL A 94 15.11 11.59 11.75
C VAL A 94 15.55 12.46 12.95
N PRO A 95 16.05 13.70 12.73
CA PRO A 95 16.63 14.51 13.80
C PRO A 95 15.67 14.85 14.94
N THR A 96 14.37 14.90 14.66
CA THR A 96 13.32 15.15 15.66
C THR A 96 12.99 13.92 16.50
N GLY A 97 13.38 12.72 16.03
CA GLY A 97 12.93 11.44 16.59
C GLY A 97 11.45 11.12 16.34
N ASP A 98 10.71 11.93 15.57
CA ASP A 98 9.29 11.68 15.27
C ASP A 98 9.14 10.55 14.25
N VAL A 99 9.04 9.33 14.77
CA VAL A 99 8.80 8.11 14.01
C VAL A 99 7.51 7.45 14.49
N ARG A 100 6.57 7.20 13.59
CA ARG A 100 5.23 6.72 13.93
C ARG A 100 4.89 5.45 13.19
N SER A 101 4.57 4.37 13.90
CA SER A 101 4.01 3.15 13.31
C SER A 101 2.49 3.29 13.25
N LEU A 102 1.93 3.22 12.03
CA LEU A 102 0.49 3.26 11.79
C LEU A 102 -0.16 1.97 12.31
N ASN A 103 -1.30 2.10 12.98
CA ASN A 103 -2.11 0.99 13.44
C ASN A 103 -3.58 1.42 13.64
N HIS A 104 -4.43 0.45 13.98
CA HIS A 104 -5.87 0.66 14.18
C HIS A 104 -6.23 1.66 15.30
N ARG A 105 -5.34 1.93 16.25
CA ARG A 105 -5.60 2.85 17.37
C ARG A 105 -5.30 4.31 17.02
N ASN A 106 -4.35 4.52 16.12
CA ASN A 106 -3.87 5.86 15.79
C ASN A 106 -4.21 6.30 14.35
N CYS A 107 -4.83 5.45 13.53
CA CYS A 107 -5.19 5.79 12.14
C CYS A 107 -6.19 6.96 12.05
N GLY A 108 -7.03 7.15 13.08
CA GLY A 108 -8.04 8.22 13.11
C GLY A 108 -9.16 8.07 12.07
N ILE A 109 -9.31 6.87 11.49
CA ILE A 109 -10.41 6.49 10.60
C ILE A 109 -11.41 5.69 11.42
N ALA A 110 -12.71 5.88 11.18
CA ALA A 110 -13.74 5.01 11.74
C ALA A 110 -13.59 3.60 11.16
N LEU A 111 -13.64 2.59 12.04
CA LEU A 111 -13.45 1.19 11.66
C LEU A 111 -14.73 0.41 12.04
N ASP A 112 -15.42 -0.11 11.03
CA ASP A 112 -16.51 -1.07 11.20
C ASP A 112 -15.98 -2.47 10.85
N TYR A 113 -15.21 -3.03 11.78
CA TYR A 113 -14.50 -4.30 11.59
C TYR A 113 -14.50 -5.11 12.88
N ALA A 114 -14.83 -6.39 12.81
CA ALA A 114 -15.03 -7.24 13.97
C ALA A 114 -13.81 -7.29 14.92
N ASN A 115 -12.61 -7.29 14.38
CA ASN A 115 -11.38 -7.27 15.15
C ASN A 115 -10.34 -6.31 14.51
N PRO A 116 -10.36 -5.01 14.86
CA PRO A 116 -9.49 -4.00 14.27
C PRO A 116 -8.00 -4.27 14.37
N VAL A 117 -7.56 -5.07 15.37
CA VAL A 117 -6.14 -5.47 15.53
C VAL A 117 -5.63 -6.27 14.32
N GLN A 118 -6.51 -6.95 13.59
CA GLN A 118 -6.17 -7.77 12.44
C GLN A 118 -6.04 -6.98 11.13
N ILE A 119 -6.40 -5.70 11.13
CA ILE A 119 -6.28 -4.87 9.93
C ILE A 119 -4.81 -4.56 9.70
N GLY A 120 -4.29 -4.92 8.52
CA GLY A 120 -2.94 -4.58 8.11
C GLY A 120 -2.74 -3.05 8.05
N PRO A 121 -1.62 -2.53 8.55
CA PRO A 121 -1.34 -1.09 8.49
C PRO A 121 -1.28 -0.53 7.05
N ASP A 122 -0.88 -1.33 6.08
CA ASP A 122 -0.93 -1.02 4.65
C ASP A 122 -2.37 -0.71 4.18
N ARG A 123 -3.34 -1.51 4.62
CA ARG A 123 -4.76 -1.31 4.30
C ARG A 123 -5.32 -0.03 4.95
N LEU A 124 -4.91 0.28 6.18
CA LEU A 124 -5.23 1.55 6.83
C LEU A 124 -4.58 2.73 6.10
N ALA A 125 -3.34 2.57 5.64
CA ALA A 125 -2.67 3.59 4.84
C ALA A 125 -3.40 3.84 3.51
N ASN A 126 -3.90 2.80 2.83
CA ASN A 126 -4.73 2.94 1.63
C ASN A 126 -6.00 3.76 1.92
N ALA A 127 -6.69 3.50 3.04
CA ALA A 127 -7.87 4.26 3.44
C ALA A 127 -7.53 5.74 3.78
N LEU A 128 -6.39 6.01 4.41
CA LEU A 128 -5.88 7.36 4.62
C LEU A 128 -5.51 8.06 3.30
N GLY A 129 -5.00 7.31 2.32
CA GLY A 129 -4.76 7.80 0.97
C GLY A 129 -6.04 8.23 0.25
N LEU A 130 -7.17 7.54 0.48
CA LEU A 130 -8.49 7.98 0.00
C LEU A 130 -8.93 9.27 0.71
N GLU A 131 -8.78 9.33 2.04
CA GLU A 131 -9.11 10.53 2.83
C GLU A 131 -8.34 11.76 2.31
N SER A 132 -7.06 11.62 2.01
CA SER A 132 -6.23 12.70 1.47
C SER A 132 -6.74 13.26 0.14
N LYS A 133 -7.48 12.44 -0.62
CA LYS A 133 -8.08 12.78 -1.91
C LYS A 133 -9.56 13.21 -1.80
N GLY A 134 -10.11 13.26 -0.57
CA GLY A 134 -11.51 13.58 -0.33
C GLY A 134 -12.50 12.52 -0.84
N ILE A 135 -12.06 11.26 -0.96
CA ILE A 135 -12.88 10.15 -1.44
C ILE A 135 -13.44 9.40 -0.22
N SER A 136 -14.76 9.42 -0.06
CA SER A 136 -15.47 8.80 1.06
C SER A 136 -16.03 7.41 0.75
N ASP A 137 -16.33 7.12 -0.52
CA ASP A 137 -16.87 5.83 -0.95
C ASP A 137 -15.97 5.23 -2.03
N ALA A 138 -15.25 4.16 -1.67
CA ALA A 138 -14.32 3.52 -2.59
C ALA A 138 -14.11 2.04 -2.29
N VAL A 139 -13.66 1.32 -3.33
CA VAL A 139 -12.99 0.04 -3.24
C VAL A 139 -11.56 0.24 -3.73
N VAL A 140 -10.57 0.12 -2.84
CA VAL A 140 -9.17 0.10 -3.24
C VAL A 140 -8.79 -1.33 -3.59
N ILE A 141 -8.17 -1.52 -4.74
CA ILE A 141 -7.58 -2.80 -5.15
C ILE A 141 -6.06 -2.63 -5.10
N ASP A 142 -5.43 -3.23 -4.11
CA ASP A 142 -3.97 -3.25 -3.98
C ASP A 142 -3.41 -4.53 -4.58
N LEU A 143 -2.60 -4.36 -5.61
CA LEU A 143 -2.08 -5.42 -6.47
C LEU A 143 -0.60 -5.68 -6.14
N GLY A 144 -0.38 -6.37 -5.03
CA GLY A 144 0.92 -6.75 -4.49
C GLY A 144 1.17 -8.25 -4.47
N THR A 145 1.88 -8.72 -3.45
CA THR A 145 2.08 -10.16 -3.14
C THR A 145 0.74 -10.86 -2.90
N ALA A 146 -0.17 -10.21 -2.20
CA ALA A 146 -1.60 -10.49 -2.21
C ALA A 146 -2.31 -9.43 -3.06
N THR A 147 -3.51 -9.73 -3.52
CA THR A 147 -4.44 -8.72 -4.01
C THR A 147 -5.48 -8.47 -2.93
N THR A 148 -5.48 -7.27 -2.37
CA THR A 148 -6.47 -6.90 -1.35
C THR A 148 -7.51 -5.95 -1.94
N PHE A 149 -8.72 -6.05 -1.37
CA PHE A 149 -9.83 -5.14 -1.66
C PHE A 149 -10.15 -4.43 -0.36
N ASP A 150 -9.96 -3.12 -0.31
CA ASP A 150 -10.23 -2.29 0.85
C ASP A 150 -11.49 -1.47 0.60
N VAL A 151 -12.50 -1.67 1.42
CA VAL A 151 -13.82 -1.03 1.25
C VAL A 151 -13.97 0.10 2.25
N VAL A 152 -14.22 1.30 1.72
CA VAL A 152 -14.53 2.48 2.53
C VAL A 152 -15.90 3.00 2.12
N ARG A 153 -16.78 3.25 3.10
CA ARG A 153 -18.12 3.81 2.92
C ARG A 153 -18.34 4.98 3.89
N GLY A 154 -18.67 6.13 3.37
CA GLY A 154 -18.83 7.35 4.18
C GLY A 154 -17.60 7.70 5.01
N GLY A 155 -16.39 7.38 4.53
CA GLY A 155 -15.12 7.55 5.26
C GLY A 155 -14.86 6.49 6.35
N THR A 156 -15.74 5.48 6.51
CA THR A 156 -15.56 4.36 7.44
C THR A 156 -14.96 3.16 6.69
N TYR A 157 -13.89 2.58 7.24
CA TYR A 157 -13.30 1.36 6.72
C TYR A 157 -14.14 0.15 7.16
N LEU A 158 -14.61 -0.64 6.20
CA LEU A 158 -15.50 -1.79 6.44
C LEU A 158 -14.78 -3.14 6.39
N GLY A 159 -13.56 -3.20 5.83
CA GLY A 159 -12.88 -4.45 5.54
C GLY A 159 -12.73 -4.68 4.05
N GLY A 160 -13.00 -5.90 3.59
CA GLY A 160 -12.94 -6.25 2.16
C GLY A 160 -12.50 -7.69 1.92
N ALA A 161 -11.77 -7.94 0.82
CA ALA A 161 -11.34 -9.29 0.44
C ALA A 161 -9.81 -9.37 0.33
N ILE A 162 -9.28 -10.59 0.44
CA ILE A 162 -7.85 -10.89 0.22
C ILE A 162 -7.78 -12.11 -0.70
N ALA A 163 -7.05 -11.97 -1.79
CA ALA A 163 -6.79 -13.02 -2.76
C ALA A 163 -5.28 -13.18 -3.02
N PRO A 164 -4.82 -14.30 -3.55
CA PRO A 164 -3.43 -14.41 -4.01
C PRO A 164 -3.14 -13.34 -5.07
N GLY A 165 -1.98 -12.67 -4.99
CA GLY A 165 -1.51 -11.81 -6.08
C GLY A 165 -1.15 -12.63 -7.32
N ILE A 166 -1.04 -11.99 -8.48
CA ILE A 166 -0.83 -12.65 -9.78
C ILE A 166 0.44 -13.51 -9.75
N GLU A 167 1.56 -12.95 -9.29
CA GLU A 167 2.83 -13.67 -9.18
C GLU A 167 2.78 -14.78 -8.13
N THR A 168 2.14 -14.55 -7.00
CA THR A 168 1.93 -15.56 -5.95
C THR A 168 1.11 -16.73 -6.47
N GLY A 169 0.06 -16.46 -7.25
CA GLY A 169 -0.76 -17.48 -7.92
C GLY A 169 0.07 -18.31 -8.89
N MET A 170 0.91 -17.69 -9.70
CA MET A 170 1.84 -18.38 -10.60
C MET A 170 2.81 -19.29 -9.84
N LEU A 171 3.50 -18.74 -8.83
CA LEU A 171 4.45 -19.51 -8.03
C LEU A 171 3.79 -20.70 -7.31
N ALA A 172 2.55 -20.53 -6.85
CA ALA A 172 1.78 -21.61 -6.24
C ALA A 172 1.43 -22.73 -7.24
N LEU A 173 1.07 -22.38 -8.48
CA LEU A 173 0.81 -23.35 -9.55
C LEU A 173 2.09 -24.13 -9.93
N VAL A 174 3.19 -23.41 -10.19
CA VAL A 174 4.47 -24.03 -10.55
C VAL A 174 4.98 -24.92 -9.43
N GLY A 175 4.91 -24.47 -8.17
CA GLY A 175 5.40 -25.24 -7.02
C GLY A 175 4.57 -26.46 -6.67
N ARG A 176 3.33 -26.59 -7.18
CA ARG A 176 2.41 -27.70 -6.91
C ARG A 176 2.19 -28.62 -8.09
N THR A 177 2.78 -28.35 -9.24
CA THR A 177 2.59 -29.14 -10.46
C THR A 177 3.95 -29.57 -11.03
N ALA A 178 4.00 -30.80 -11.56
CA ALA A 178 5.26 -31.38 -12.08
C ALA A 178 5.66 -30.86 -13.47
N ARG A 179 4.77 -30.20 -14.20
CA ARG A 179 4.96 -29.87 -15.62
C ARG A 179 4.74 -28.40 -16.00
N LEU A 180 4.22 -27.57 -15.09
CA LEU A 180 4.02 -26.16 -15.41
C LEU A 180 5.33 -25.40 -15.25
N PRO A 181 5.80 -24.73 -16.30
CA PRO A 181 7.01 -23.89 -16.23
C PRO A 181 6.71 -22.59 -15.48
N GLN A 182 7.74 -22.01 -14.88
CA GLN A 182 7.69 -20.62 -14.45
C GLN A 182 7.87 -19.74 -15.70
N VAL A 183 6.92 -18.86 -15.96
CA VAL A 183 6.89 -17.96 -17.11
C VAL A 183 6.90 -16.49 -16.65
N ALA A 184 7.43 -15.60 -17.47
CA ALA A 184 7.19 -14.16 -17.29
C ALA A 184 5.68 -13.90 -17.53
N ILE A 185 5.05 -13.09 -16.67
CA ILE A 185 3.62 -12.81 -16.83
C ILE A 185 3.47 -11.73 -17.91
N GLU A 186 2.80 -12.10 -18.99
CA GLU A 186 2.54 -11.23 -20.14
C GLU A 186 1.04 -11.11 -20.42
N VAL A 187 0.66 -10.02 -21.08
CA VAL A 187 -0.74 -9.80 -21.48
C VAL A 187 -1.10 -10.78 -22.59
N PRO A 188 -2.08 -11.68 -22.39
CA PRO A 188 -2.44 -12.64 -23.40
C PRO A 188 -3.20 -11.98 -24.56
N GLU A 189 -2.86 -12.35 -25.79
CA GLU A 189 -3.59 -11.88 -26.98
C GLU A 189 -5.02 -12.45 -27.05
N ARG A 190 -5.24 -13.62 -26.47
CA ARG A 190 -6.50 -14.36 -26.53
C ARG A 190 -6.79 -15.10 -25.23
N ALA A 191 -8.06 -15.20 -24.87
CA ALA A 191 -8.48 -15.97 -23.71
C ALA A 191 -8.18 -17.50 -23.84
N THR A 192 -8.23 -18.03 -25.07
CA THR A 192 -7.84 -19.42 -25.31
C THR A 192 -6.38 -19.51 -25.68
N GLY A 193 -5.54 -19.90 -24.73
CA GLY A 193 -4.13 -20.24 -24.98
C GLY A 193 -4.00 -21.55 -25.75
N ARG A 194 -3.14 -21.58 -26.77
CA ARG A 194 -2.84 -22.80 -27.56
C ARG A 194 -1.50 -23.43 -27.20
N THR A 195 -0.82 -22.89 -26.20
CA THR A 195 0.37 -23.45 -25.55
C THR A 195 0.18 -23.40 -24.03
N THR A 196 0.93 -24.16 -23.26
CA THR A 196 0.90 -24.13 -21.80
C THR A 196 1.18 -22.73 -21.27
N GLU A 197 2.16 -22.05 -21.83
CA GLU A 197 2.53 -20.67 -21.47
C GLU A 197 1.38 -19.67 -21.74
N ALA A 198 0.82 -19.69 -22.95
CA ALA A 198 -0.32 -18.82 -23.29
C ALA A 198 -1.56 -19.11 -22.44
N ALA A 199 -1.78 -20.38 -22.07
CA ALA A 199 -2.86 -20.77 -21.16
C ALA A 199 -2.62 -20.26 -19.73
N LEU A 200 -1.37 -20.30 -19.25
CA LEU A 200 -0.99 -19.71 -17.96
C LEU A 200 -1.20 -18.19 -17.95
N HIS A 201 -0.74 -17.48 -18.97
CA HIS A 201 -0.95 -16.02 -19.11
C HIS A 201 -2.45 -15.67 -19.06
N SER A 202 -3.26 -16.41 -19.84
CA SER A 202 -4.71 -16.20 -19.86
C SER A 202 -5.35 -16.44 -18.50
N GLY A 203 -5.09 -17.60 -17.88
CA GLY A 203 -5.68 -17.94 -16.59
C GLY A 203 -5.25 -17.00 -15.47
N LEU A 204 -3.96 -16.67 -15.42
CA LEU A 204 -3.42 -15.78 -14.37
C LEU A 204 -3.89 -14.35 -14.55
N LEU A 205 -3.83 -13.78 -15.74
CA LEU A 205 -4.11 -12.35 -15.93
C LEU A 205 -5.60 -12.08 -16.17
N LEU A 206 -6.23 -12.74 -17.15
CA LEU A 206 -7.65 -12.53 -17.43
C LEU A 206 -8.53 -13.10 -16.33
N GLY A 207 -8.13 -14.24 -15.72
CA GLY A 207 -8.82 -14.80 -14.56
C GLY A 207 -8.75 -13.85 -13.36
N HIS A 208 -7.59 -13.19 -13.14
CA HIS A 208 -7.44 -12.18 -12.09
C HIS A 208 -8.32 -10.95 -12.32
N ILE A 209 -8.37 -10.45 -13.56
CA ILE A 209 -9.27 -9.36 -13.94
C ILE A 209 -10.72 -9.73 -13.69
N GLY A 210 -11.16 -10.93 -14.15
CA GLY A 210 -12.53 -11.40 -13.90
C GLY A 210 -12.86 -11.52 -12.41
N MET A 211 -11.93 -11.97 -11.59
CA MET A 211 -12.07 -11.99 -10.13
C MET A 211 -12.25 -10.56 -9.57
N MET A 212 -11.43 -9.61 -10.01
CA MET A 212 -11.54 -8.21 -9.59
C MET A 212 -12.90 -7.60 -9.94
N GLU A 213 -13.33 -7.77 -11.19
CA GLU A 213 -14.61 -7.26 -11.68
C GLU A 213 -15.79 -7.86 -10.90
N HIS A 214 -15.76 -9.16 -10.67
CA HIS A 214 -16.81 -9.86 -9.91
C HIS A 214 -16.86 -9.40 -8.45
N LEU A 215 -15.72 -9.36 -7.75
CA LEU A 215 -15.68 -8.95 -6.35
C LEU A 215 -16.11 -7.50 -6.16
N VAL A 216 -15.68 -6.58 -7.02
CA VAL A 216 -16.12 -5.18 -6.94
C VAL A 216 -17.63 -5.06 -7.17
N ALA A 217 -18.19 -5.77 -8.14
CA ALA A 217 -19.63 -5.75 -8.39
C ALA A 217 -20.42 -6.26 -7.17
N ARG A 218 -19.95 -7.35 -6.55
CA ARG A 218 -20.54 -7.91 -5.33
C ARG A 218 -20.44 -6.95 -4.14
N ILE A 219 -19.27 -6.37 -3.89
CA ILE A 219 -19.02 -5.41 -2.81
C ILE A 219 -19.92 -4.20 -2.96
N ARG A 220 -19.99 -3.61 -4.17
CA ARG A 220 -20.86 -2.45 -4.42
C ARG A 220 -22.33 -2.74 -4.13
N LEU A 221 -22.79 -3.95 -4.47
CA LEU A 221 -24.18 -4.37 -4.22
C LEU A 221 -24.43 -4.59 -2.72
N GLU A 222 -23.57 -5.37 -2.06
CA GLU A 222 -23.74 -5.78 -0.66
C GLU A 222 -23.62 -4.60 0.30
N GLU A 223 -22.69 -3.66 0.02
CA GLU A 223 -22.46 -2.48 0.86
C GLU A 223 -23.35 -1.28 0.49
N GLY A 224 -24.17 -1.39 -0.54
CA GLY A 224 -25.06 -0.30 -0.98
C GLY A 224 -24.33 0.92 -1.50
N ILE A 225 -23.16 0.74 -2.13
CA ILE A 225 -22.30 1.80 -2.68
C ILE A 225 -22.10 1.65 -4.20
N PRO A 226 -23.19 1.69 -5.02
CA PRO A 226 -23.10 1.39 -6.46
C PRO A 226 -22.14 2.32 -7.22
N ASN A 227 -21.93 3.53 -6.69
CA ASN A 227 -21.08 4.56 -7.32
C ASN A 227 -19.72 4.72 -6.63
N ALA A 228 -19.34 3.80 -5.71
CA ALA A 228 -18.03 3.84 -5.06
C ALA A 228 -16.91 3.85 -6.11
N LYS A 229 -15.92 4.70 -5.92
CA LYS A 229 -14.75 4.75 -6.79
C LYS A 229 -13.91 3.49 -6.64
N VAL A 230 -13.42 2.97 -7.76
CA VAL A 230 -12.45 1.85 -7.76
C VAL A 230 -11.06 2.41 -8.01
N ILE A 231 -10.20 2.31 -7.02
CA ILE A 231 -8.84 2.81 -7.06
C ILE A 231 -7.88 1.64 -7.09
N ALA A 232 -7.03 1.55 -8.11
CA ALA A 232 -5.98 0.53 -8.18
C ALA A 232 -4.64 1.09 -7.69
N THR A 233 -3.99 0.35 -6.80
CA THR A 233 -2.64 0.62 -6.29
C THR A 233 -1.78 -0.65 -6.35
N GLY A 234 -0.54 -0.58 -5.86
CA GLY A 234 0.39 -1.71 -5.91
C GLY A 234 1.15 -1.85 -7.23
N GLY A 235 2.15 -2.73 -7.23
CA GLY A 235 3.10 -2.85 -8.35
C GLY A 235 2.46 -3.31 -9.67
N TRP A 236 1.47 -4.19 -9.61
CA TRP A 236 0.77 -4.72 -10.79
C TRP A 236 -0.31 -3.79 -11.34
N SER A 237 -0.69 -2.74 -10.62
CA SER A 237 -1.72 -1.79 -11.06
C SER A 237 -1.39 -1.16 -12.42
N VAL A 238 -0.11 -0.89 -12.68
CA VAL A 238 0.35 -0.29 -13.95
C VAL A 238 0.17 -1.25 -15.12
N VAL A 239 0.41 -2.56 -14.90
CA VAL A 239 0.26 -3.60 -15.95
C VAL A 239 -1.20 -3.79 -16.33
N LEU A 240 -2.13 -3.67 -15.36
CA LEU A 240 -3.57 -3.83 -15.61
C LEU A 240 -4.22 -2.59 -16.25
N ARG A 241 -3.49 -1.50 -16.40
CA ARG A 241 -4.01 -0.27 -17.01
C ARG A 241 -4.45 -0.54 -18.45
N GLY A 242 -5.72 -0.29 -18.72
CA GLY A 242 -6.33 -0.49 -20.04
C GLY A 242 -6.84 -1.91 -20.31
N LEU A 243 -6.58 -2.88 -19.42
CA LEU A 243 -7.08 -4.25 -19.55
C LEU A 243 -8.47 -4.45 -18.90
N THR A 244 -8.87 -3.54 -18.03
CA THR A 244 -10.20 -3.54 -17.42
C THR A 244 -10.77 -2.12 -17.40
N ARG A 245 -12.11 -2.02 -17.41
CA ARG A 245 -12.84 -0.75 -17.30
C ARG A 245 -13.37 -0.48 -15.89
N ILE A 246 -13.12 -1.40 -14.95
CA ILE A 246 -13.68 -1.27 -13.61
C ILE A 246 -12.94 -0.23 -12.77
N VAL A 247 -11.68 0.05 -13.10
CA VAL A 247 -10.80 0.95 -12.35
C VAL A 247 -11.02 2.39 -12.79
N ASP A 248 -11.47 3.23 -11.85
CA ASP A 248 -11.69 4.67 -12.08
C ASP A 248 -10.37 5.46 -12.05
N ALA A 249 -9.43 5.08 -11.18
CA ALA A 249 -8.13 5.73 -11.08
C ALA A 249 -7.01 4.78 -10.66
N TYR A 250 -5.80 5.05 -11.17
CA TYR A 250 -4.58 4.32 -10.83
C TYR A 250 -3.69 5.21 -9.97
N CYS A 251 -3.53 4.83 -8.70
CA CYS A 251 -2.75 5.55 -7.71
C CYS A 251 -1.63 4.64 -7.15
N PRO A 252 -0.53 4.44 -7.89
CA PRO A 252 0.50 3.45 -7.52
C PRO A 252 1.24 3.77 -6.22
N ASP A 253 1.06 4.96 -5.68
CA ASP A 253 1.70 5.44 -4.46
C ASP A 253 0.70 5.71 -3.32
N LEU A 254 -0.53 5.20 -3.44
CA LEU A 254 -1.64 5.49 -2.50
C LEU A 254 -1.26 5.19 -1.04
N THR A 255 -0.62 4.06 -0.78
CA THR A 255 -0.16 3.65 0.55
C THR A 255 0.83 4.66 1.15
N LEU A 256 1.80 5.12 0.34
CA LEU A 256 2.78 6.13 0.78
C LEU A 256 2.13 7.50 0.99
N GLU A 257 1.20 7.89 0.11
CA GLU A 257 0.41 9.12 0.25
C GLU A 257 -0.45 9.10 1.52
N GLY A 258 -1.00 7.93 1.85
CA GLY A 258 -1.73 7.72 3.09
C GLY A 258 -0.85 7.85 4.35
N LEU A 259 0.40 7.39 4.29
CA LEU A 259 1.36 7.58 5.37
C LEU A 259 1.80 9.03 5.53
N ASP A 260 1.99 9.77 4.44
CA ASP A 260 2.23 11.21 4.48
C ASP A 260 1.03 11.94 5.09
N TRP A 261 -0.19 11.59 4.67
CA TRP A 261 -1.43 12.15 5.23
C TRP A 261 -1.57 11.86 6.73
N PHE A 262 -1.22 10.64 7.16
CA PHE A 262 -1.22 10.24 8.56
C PHE A 262 -0.36 11.17 9.42
N VAL A 263 0.88 11.42 9.02
CA VAL A 263 1.79 12.30 9.78
C VAL A 263 1.27 13.73 9.83
N ARG A 264 0.72 14.23 8.74
CA ARG A 264 0.26 15.62 8.64
C ARG A 264 -1.02 15.90 9.40
N THR A 265 -1.91 14.94 9.51
CA THR A 265 -3.25 15.15 10.07
C THR A 265 -3.49 14.54 11.44
N ARG A 266 -2.63 13.62 11.86
CA ARG A 266 -2.73 12.99 13.18
C ARG A 266 -1.57 13.48 14.05
N PRO A 267 -1.83 14.27 15.12
CA PRO A 267 -0.77 14.74 16.03
C PRO A 267 -0.16 13.55 16.77
N VAL A 268 1.09 13.72 17.22
CA VAL A 268 1.69 12.81 18.19
C VAL A 268 0.83 12.87 19.43
N SER A 269 0.16 11.79 19.78
CA SER A 269 -0.52 11.69 21.07
C SER A 269 0.58 11.81 22.13
N GLU A 270 0.52 12.84 22.96
CA GLU A 270 1.29 12.85 24.20
C GLU A 270 0.86 11.60 24.98
N MET A 271 1.77 10.61 25.06
CA MET A 271 1.61 9.42 25.89
C MET A 271 1.85 9.78 27.36
#